data_b7cc5499e72d6beb82c14451cdaff89c
#
_entry.id   b7cc5499e72d6beb82c14451cdaff89c
#
_cell.length_a   1.000
_cell.length_b   1.000
_cell.length_c   1.000
_cell.angle_alpha   90.00
_cell.angle_beta   90.00
_cell.angle_gamma   90.00
#
_symmetry.space_group_name_H-M   'P 1'
#
loop_
_entity.id
_entity.type
_entity.pdbx_description
1 polymer ?
#
loop_
_entity_poly.entity_id
_entity_poly.type
_entity_poly.pdbx_seq_one_letter_code
_entity_poly.pdbx_strand_id
1 'polypeptide(L)'
;DIVEYLASFHSAKTITVTETVKEKVIEIVKEMKVNEETGEEEEVEVEKSKMVPKKVSKEVEIDDNRLVSILGMGDDFDETLEKLLKKKDSFSLIVGADLYNHPNSRNCARLVALIEKYSEFELVMIPTLTNSLGVALINELCDEAGSYSIGYNTQADFTISGLGGASACDLDMPAINQQEGTLTSINKRVNPTNAALPYGGYTLSDIANALGLNATNTIDYTVQLPVAKGFSNLEFDSLPNYYTNAGEEIRGYELVSNSVGVSNDESVTKIDETLNLEEGLVYLANPVRQFSEFTNKATGVDEVAGLYMSAESLEGSDFNAGDSVKVKTAQGEVTTMIVSDNKIAGNIALLPTFDSKLNSEALFGGYRFNTASIEKV
;
A
#
# COMPACT_ATOMS: atom_id res chain seq x y z
N ASP A 1 -5.20 12.36 -6.55
CA ASP A 1 -5.86 13.69 -6.39
C ASP A 1 -5.37 14.45 -5.16
N ILE A 2 -5.48 13.91 -3.91
CA ILE A 2 -4.96 14.61 -2.71
C ILE A 2 -3.45 14.86 -2.81
N VAL A 3 -2.69 13.87 -3.24
CA VAL A 3 -1.24 13.97 -3.39
C VAL A 3 -0.87 14.96 -4.49
N GLU A 4 -1.58 14.93 -5.61
CA GLU A 4 -1.44 15.88 -6.72
C GLU A 4 -1.77 17.30 -6.25
N TYR A 5 -2.84 17.46 -5.47
CA TYR A 5 -3.25 18.73 -4.88
C TYR A 5 -2.18 19.29 -3.93
N LEU A 6 -1.68 18.48 -2.98
CA LEU A 6 -0.64 18.92 -2.06
C LEU A 6 0.67 19.28 -2.78
N ALA A 7 1.01 18.58 -3.87
CA ALA A 7 2.15 18.94 -4.70
C ALA A 7 1.97 20.27 -5.43
N SER A 8 0.73 20.65 -5.78
CA SER A 8 0.43 21.92 -6.47
C SER A 8 0.68 23.15 -5.63
N PHE A 9 0.59 23.07 -4.28
CA PHE A 9 0.81 24.20 -3.37
C PHE A 9 2.24 24.72 -3.35
N HIS A 10 3.22 23.88 -3.64
CA HIS A 10 4.65 24.19 -3.57
C HIS A 10 5.30 24.27 -4.95
N SER A 11 4.58 23.91 -6.00
CA SER A 11 5.04 24.06 -7.38
C SER A 11 4.61 25.43 -7.93
N ALA A 12 5.36 25.92 -8.93
CA ALA A 12 4.88 27.03 -9.74
C ALA A 12 3.49 26.68 -10.31
N LYS A 13 2.61 27.66 -10.49
CA LYS A 13 1.26 27.46 -11.07
C LYS A 13 1.27 26.83 -12.47
N THR A 14 2.44 26.65 -13.04
CA THR A 14 2.69 26.02 -14.34
C THR A 14 3.69 24.90 -14.17
N ILE A 15 3.37 23.73 -14.69
CA ILE A 15 4.28 22.59 -14.78
C ILE A 15 4.69 22.35 -16.23
N THR A 16 5.94 21.97 -16.43
CA THR A 16 6.42 21.58 -17.74
C THR A 16 6.16 20.10 -17.95
N VAL A 17 5.16 19.77 -18.76
CA VAL A 17 4.84 18.39 -19.14
C VAL A 17 5.57 18.06 -20.43
N THR A 18 6.29 16.95 -20.44
CA THR A 18 6.95 16.45 -21.64
C THR A 18 6.06 15.40 -22.30
N GLU A 19 5.46 15.74 -23.41
CA GLU A 19 4.67 14.82 -24.24
C GLU A 19 5.49 14.29 -25.41
N THR A 20 5.26 13.03 -25.74
CA THR A 20 5.87 12.46 -26.97
C THR A 20 4.87 12.61 -28.12
N VAL A 21 5.15 13.58 -28.99
CA VAL A 21 4.36 13.85 -30.19
C VAL A 21 5.00 13.17 -31.38
N LYS A 22 4.18 12.62 -32.28
CA LYS A 22 4.70 12.09 -33.55
C LYS A 22 4.84 13.24 -34.54
N GLU A 23 6.08 13.57 -34.88
CA GLU A 23 6.38 14.58 -35.90
C GLU A 23 6.64 13.91 -37.23
N LYS A 24 6.07 14.48 -38.31
CA LYS A 24 6.31 14.00 -39.66
C LYS A 24 7.65 14.59 -40.16
N VAL A 25 8.66 13.75 -40.25
CA VAL A 25 9.95 14.12 -40.84
C VAL A 25 9.96 13.66 -42.29
N ILE A 26 10.34 14.59 -43.18
CA ILE A 26 10.54 14.29 -44.60
C ILE A 26 12.02 14.02 -44.78
N GLU A 27 12.33 12.85 -45.23
CA GLU A 27 13.71 12.40 -45.52
C GLU A 27 13.83 12.23 -47.03
N ILE A 28 14.82 12.91 -47.61
CA ILE A 28 15.15 12.76 -49.04
C ILE A 28 16.04 11.55 -49.17
N VAL A 29 15.53 10.52 -49.79
CA VAL A 29 16.26 9.27 -50.02
C VAL A 29 16.53 9.14 -51.51
N LYS A 30 17.79 8.86 -51.84
CA LYS A 30 18.17 8.57 -53.20
C LYS A 30 17.80 7.13 -53.54
N GLU A 31 16.96 6.96 -54.55
CA GLU A 31 16.57 5.64 -55.06
C GLU A 31 16.99 5.51 -56.52
N MET A 32 17.52 4.34 -56.87
CA MET A 32 17.79 4.00 -58.27
C MET A 32 16.47 3.67 -58.97
N LYS A 33 16.10 4.43 -59.98
CA LYS A 33 14.94 4.13 -60.85
C LYS A 33 15.41 3.93 -62.28
N VAL A 34 14.83 2.92 -62.90
CA VAL A 34 15.06 2.67 -64.33
C VAL A 34 14.28 3.70 -65.13
N ASN A 35 14.95 4.45 -65.94
CA ASN A 35 14.33 5.38 -66.89
C ASN A 35 13.59 4.57 -67.96
N GLU A 36 12.28 4.75 -68.06
CA GLU A 36 11.42 3.95 -68.96
C GLU A 36 11.71 4.20 -70.44
N GLU A 37 12.38 5.31 -70.79
CA GLU A 37 12.67 5.64 -72.18
C GLU A 37 14.08 5.16 -72.61
N THR A 38 15.05 5.13 -71.71
CA THR A 38 16.45 4.80 -72.05
C THR A 38 16.87 3.42 -71.52
N GLY A 39 16.13 2.85 -70.58
CA GLY A 39 16.47 1.58 -69.93
C GLY A 39 17.67 1.64 -68.94
N GLU A 40 18.22 2.82 -68.68
CA GLU A 40 19.33 3.02 -67.74
C GLU A 40 18.86 3.35 -66.34
N GLU A 41 19.61 2.91 -65.35
CA GLU A 41 19.32 3.22 -63.93
C GLU A 41 19.81 4.63 -63.60
N GLU A 42 18.91 5.52 -63.19
CA GLU A 42 19.20 6.87 -62.72
C GLU A 42 18.91 7.03 -61.26
N GLU A 43 19.78 7.77 -60.55
CA GLU A 43 19.60 8.12 -59.15
C GLU A 43 18.56 9.26 -59.03
N VAL A 44 17.39 8.98 -58.47
CA VAL A 44 16.31 9.96 -58.27
C VAL A 44 16.12 10.24 -56.80
N GLU A 45 16.06 11.49 -56.42
CA GLU A 45 15.72 11.89 -55.07
C GLU A 45 14.20 11.75 -54.81
N VAL A 46 13.83 10.90 -53.83
CA VAL A 46 12.45 10.66 -53.48
C VAL A 46 12.20 11.11 -52.05
N GLU A 47 11.18 11.94 -51.85
CA GLU A 47 10.74 12.34 -50.50
C GLU A 47 9.98 11.21 -49.83
N LYS A 48 10.54 10.68 -48.71
CA LYS A 48 9.84 9.72 -47.85
C LYS A 48 9.47 10.38 -46.55
N SER A 49 8.21 10.29 -46.17
CA SER A 49 7.77 10.79 -44.89
C SER A 49 7.73 9.68 -43.84
N LYS A 50 8.37 9.92 -42.69
CA LYS A 50 8.41 9.03 -41.55
C LYS A 50 7.88 9.76 -40.30
N MET A 51 7.03 9.11 -39.55
CA MET A 51 6.61 9.64 -38.25
C MET A 51 7.63 9.26 -37.18
N VAL A 52 8.29 10.25 -36.63
CA VAL A 52 9.34 10.08 -35.59
C VAL A 52 8.81 10.62 -34.27
N PRO A 53 8.95 9.90 -33.17
CA PRO A 53 8.57 10.40 -31.87
C PRO A 53 9.51 11.54 -31.45
N LYS A 54 8.93 12.69 -31.13
CA LYS A 54 9.63 13.88 -30.62
C LYS A 54 9.10 14.26 -29.27
N LYS A 55 9.96 14.44 -28.30
CA LYS A 55 9.59 14.97 -26.98
C LYS A 55 9.40 16.48 -27.10
N VAL A 56 8.20 16.94 -26.80
CA VAL A 56 7.84 18.37 -26.76
C VAL A 56 7.49 18.72 -25.35
N SER A 57 8.15 19.71 -24.78
CA SER A 57 7.84 20.25 -23.47
C SER A 57 6.80 21.36 -23.62
N LYS A 58 5.70 21.24 -22.87
CA LYS A 58 4.61 22.21 -22.84
C LYS A 58 4.40 22.65 -21.39
N GLU A 59 4.29 23.96 -21.18
CA GLU A 59 3.83 24.47 -19.90
C GLU A 59 2.32 24.31 -19.82
N VAL A 60 1.86 23.69 -18.75
CA VAL A 60 0.43 23.47 -18.45
C VAL A 60 0.14 24.16 -17.14
N GLU A 61 -0.90 25.01 -17.12
CA GLU A 61 -1.43 25.55 -15.88
C GLU A 61 -2.12 24.46 -15.08
N ILE A 62 -1.87 24.43 -13.77
CA ILE A 62 -2.55 23.53 -12.84
C ILE A 62 -3.92 24.13 -12.55
N ASP A 63 -4.97 23.34 -12.83
CA ASP A 63 -6.34 23.71 -12.47
C ASP A 63 -6.63 23.30 -11.02
N ASP A 64 -6.29 24.21 -10.09
CA ASP A 64 -6.47 23.98 -8.64
C ASP A 64 -7.96 23.78 -8.28
N ASN A 65 -8.86 24.45 -8.98
CA ASN A 65 -10.30 24.34 -8.72
C ASN A 65 -10.84 22.94 -9.03
N ARG A 66 -10.27 22.26 -10.04
CA ARG A 66 -10.64 20.88 -10.37
C ARG A 66 -10.33 19.91 -9.22
N LEU A 67 -9.16 20.03 -8.62
CA LEU A 67 -8.73 19.14 -7.54
C LEU A 67 -9.55 19.38 -6.26
N VAL A 68 -9.81 20.63 -5.91
CA VAL A 68 -10.67 21.02 -4.77
C VAL A 68 -12.08 20.44 -4.94
N SER A 69 -12.66 20.55 -6.14
CA SER A 69 -13.98 20.01 -6.45
C SER A 69 -14.04 18.48 -6.36
N ILE A 70 -13.03 17.76 -6.90
CA ILE A 70 -12.95 16.30 -6.85
C ILE A 70 -12.83 15.81 -5.41
N LEU A 71 -12.07 16.52 -4.58
CA LEU A 71 -11.87 16.17 -3.17
C LEU A 71 -13.07 16.55 -2.28
N GLY A 72 -14.08 17.22 -2.83
CA GLY A 72 -15.26 17.64 -2.08
C GLY A 72 -14.94 18.66 -0.96
N MET A 73 -13.86 19.42 -1.11
CA MET A 73 -13.44 20.43 -0.15
C MET A 73 -14.21 21.75 -0.37
N GLY A 74 -14.41 22.49 0.71
CA GLY A 74 -15.06 23.79 0.64
C GLY A 74 -14.23 24.84 -0.09
N ASP A 75 -14.89 25.87 -0.63
CA ASP A 75 -14.26 26.94 -1.42
C ASP A 75 -13.16 27.72 -0.66
N ASP A 76 -13.16 27.67 0.68
CA ASP A 76 -12.19 28.32 1.56
C ASP A 76 -11.00 27.41 1.96
N PHE A 77 -11.00 26.16 1.48
CA PHE A 77 -9.99 25.19 1.87
C PHE A 77 -8.58 25.64 1.50
N ASP A 78 -8.37 26.09 0.27
CA ASP A 78 -7.08 26.58 -0.23
C ASP A 78 -6.53 27.73 0.60
N GLU A 79 -7.39 28.74 0.86
CA GLU A 79 -7.01 29.90 1.66
C GLU A 79 -6.66 29.50 3.10
N THR A 80 -7.39 28.53 3.64
CA THR A 80 -7.15 28.01 4.99
C THR A 80 -5.84 27.24 5.08
N LEU A 81 -5.57 26.37 4.10
CA LEU A 81 -4.34 25.60 4.03
C LEU A 81 -3.12 26.51 3.83
N GLU A 82 -3.19 27.48 2.92
CA GLU A 82 -2.12 28.47 2.76
C GLU A 82 -1.83 29.25 4.05
N LYS A 83 -2.86 29.65 4.78
CA LYS A 83 -2.71 30.34 6.08
C LYS A 83 -2.03 29.44 7.12
N LEU A 84 -2.31 28.15 7.11
CA LEU A 84 -1.67 27.17 7.99
C LEU A 84 -0.20 26.97 7.62
N LEU A 85 0.10 26.81 6.33
CA LEU A 85 1.47 26.64 5.83
C LEU A 85 2.36 27.86 6.15
N LYS A 86 1.82 29.09 6.03
CA LYS A 86 2.54 30.32 6.38
C LYS A 86 2.82 30.49 7.87
N LYS A 87 2.18 29.72 8.75
CA LYS A 87 2.33 29.84 10.23
C LYS A 87 3.32 28.88 10.86
N LYS A 88 3.82 27.92 10.11
CA LYS A 88 4.64 26.83 10.60
C LYS A 88 5.89 26.69 9.76
N ASP A 89 6.95 26.20 10.39
CA ASP A 89 8.27 26.03 9.79
C ASP A 89 8.58 24.55 9.49
N SER A 90 7.70 23.63 9.90
CA SER A 90 7.83 22.21 9.59
C SER A 90 6.48 21.55 9.39
N PHE A 91 6.40 20.66 8.42
CA PHE A 91 5.19 19.98 8.00
C PHE A 91 5.45 18.48 7.89
N SER A 92 4.49 17.67 8.32
CA SER A 92 4.58 16.23 8.17
C SER A 92 3.39 15.72 7.34
N LEU A 93 3.69 14.92 6.31
CA LEU A 93 2.70 14.17 5.55
C LEU A 93 2.63 12.74 6.09
N ILE A 94 1.57 12.42 6.80
CA ILE A 94 1.36 11.09 7.37
C ILE A 94 0.61 10.22 6.37
N VAL A 95 1.25 9.13 5.94
CA VAL A 95 0.70 8.18 4.97
C VAL A 95 0.32 6.89 5.67
N GLY A 96 -0.97 6.55 5.62
CA GLY A 96 -1.51 5.35 6.25
C GLY A 96 -1.50 4.11 5.37
N ALA A 97 -2.01 3.02 5.93
CA ALA A 97 -1.98 1.67 5.34
C ALA A 97 -2.71 1.54 4.00
N ASP A 98 -3.72 2.35 3.73
CA ASP A 98 -4.50 2.26 2.49
C ASP A 98 -3.69 2.53 1.23
N LEU A 99 -2.64 3.34 1.33
CA LEU A 99 -1.74 3.58 0.20
C LEU A 99 -0.92 2.34 -0.20
N TYR A 100 -0.53 1.49 0.76
CA TYR A 100 0.27 0.29 0.46
C TYR A 100 -0.52 -0.77 -0.30
N ASN A 101 -1.79 -0.94 0.05
CA ASN A 101 -2.65 -1.99 -0.51
C ASN A 101 -3.48 -1.49 -1.70
N HIS A 102 -3.36 -0.20 -2.06
CA HIS A 102 -4.07 0.35 -3.20
C HIS A 102 -3.61 -0.32 -4.51
N PRO A 103 -4.50 -0.65 -5.45
CA PRO A 103 -4.14 -1.23 -6.75
C PRO A 103 -3.04 -0.45 -7.48
N ASN A 104 -3.03 0.88 -7.31
CA ASN A 104 -2.04 1.79 -7.88
C ASN A 104 -0.95 2.23 -6.87
N SER A 105 -0.67 1.42 -5.83
CA SER A 105 0.25 1.76 -4.73
C SER A 105 1.64 2.23 -5.19
N ARG A 106 2.19 1.62 -6.24
CA ARG A 106 3.48 2.03 -6.82
C ARG A 106 3.44 3.46 -7.35
N ASN A 107 2.36 3.84 -8.04
CA ASN A 107 2.20 5.20 -8.55
C ASN A 107 1.92 6.20 -7.43
N CYS A 108 1.12 5.83 -6.43
CA CYS A 108 0.89 6.63 -5.23
C CYS A 108 2.20 6.87 -4.46
N ALA A 109 3.04 5.85 -4.31
CA ALA A 109 4.34 5.98 -3.65
C ALA A 109 5.27 6.97 -4.37
N ARG A 110 5.26 6.95 -5.71
CA ARG A 110 6.02 7.92 -6.53
C ARG A 110 5.51 9.36 -6.34
N LEU A 111 4.19 9.55 -6.32
CA LEU A 111 3.58 10.86 -6.07
C LEU A 111 3.93 11.38 -4.67
N VAL A 112 3.86 10.53 -3.65
CA VAL A 112 4.23 10.88 -2.27
C VAL A 112 5.71 11.25 -2.18
N ALA A 113 6.60 10.49 -2.84
CA ALA A 113 8.03 10.80 -2.90
C ALA A 113 8.32 12.13 -3.61
N LEU A 114 7.50 12.51 -4.60
CA LEU A 114 7.61 13.82 -5.25
C LEU A 114 7.20 14.96 -4.31
N ILE A 115 6.21 14.75 -3.45
CA ILE A 115 5.85 15.74 -2.42
C ILE A 115 7.04 15.96 -1.48
N GLU A 116 7.63 14.91 -0.93
CA GLU A 116 8.80 15.01 -0.06
C GLU A 116 9.97 15.71 -0.75
N LYS A 117 10.19 15.43 -2.04
CA LYS A 117 11.31 16.00 -2.79
C LYS A 117 11.15 17.48 -3.13
N TYR A 118 9.93 17.92 -3.45
CA TYR A 118 9.67 19.26 -4.01
C TYR A 118 8.91 20.19 -3.05
N SER A 119 8.62 19.75 -1.84
CA SER A 119 7.95 20.55 -0.82
C SER A 119 8.71 20.50 0.51
N GLU A 120 8.23 21.24 1.49
CA GLU A 120 8.75 21.26 2.86
C GLU A 120 8.12 20.17 3.74
N PHE A 121 7.37 19.23 3.16
CA PHE A 121 6.76 18.12 3.89
C PHE A 121 7.76 16.99 4.12
N GLU A 122 7.90 16.60 5.38
CA GLU A 122 8.57 15.37 5.78
C GLU A 122 7.59 14.21 5.74
N LEU A 123 7.97 13.11 5.10
CA LEU A 123 7.12 11.95 4.93
C LEU A 123 7.19 11.02 6.14
N VAL A 124 6.04 10.76 6.74
CA VAL A 124 5.87 9.77 7.81
C VAL A 124 5.01 8.62 7.30
N MET A 125 5.65 7.49 7.00
CA MET A 125 4.97 6.28 6.54
C MET A 125 4.55 5.42 7.73
N ILE A 126 3.24 5.20 7.94
CA ILE A 126 2.74 4.30 8.97
C ILE A 126 2.53 2.92 8.36
N PRO A 127 3.36 1.93 8.71
CA PRO A 127 3.22 0.57 8.19
C PRO A 127 1.95 -0.10 8.71
N THR A 128 1.46 -1.10 7.98
CA THR A 128 0.23 -1.83 8.32
C THR A 128 0.35 -2.65 9.59
N LEU A 129 1.49 -3.30 9.78
CA LEU A 129 1.76 -4.22 10.89
C LEU A 129 3.12 -3.97 11.51
N THR A 130 3.30 -4.46 12.73
CA THR A 130 4.60 -4.52 13.39
C THR A 130 5.62 -5.25 12.51
N ASN A 131 6.82 -4.70 12.42
CA ASN A 131 7.92 -5.21 11.59
C ASN A 131 7.72 -5.13 10.07
N SER A 132 6.68 -4.48 9.55
CA SER A 132 6.50 -4.31 8.09
C SER A 132 7.69 -3.64 7.43
N LEU A 133 8.32 -2.66 8.11
CA LEU A 133 9.52 -2.01 7.60
C LEU A 133 10.71 -2.98 7.51
N GLY A 134 10.93 -3.79 8.54
CA GLY A 134 12.00 -4.78 8.56
C GLY A 134 11.83 -5.81 7.47
N VAL A 135 10.63 -6.35 7.32
CA VAL A 135 10.30 -7.30 6.26
C VAL A 135 10.51 -6.69 4.87
N ALA A 136 10.05 -5.46 4.64
CA ALA A 136 10.23 -4.78 3.35
C ALA A 136 11.71 -4.51 3.00
N LEU A 137 12.57 -4.29 4.01
CA LEU A 137 14.01 -4.08 3.80
C LEU A 137 14.76 -5.39 3.50
N ILE A 138 14.30 -6.52 4.06
CA ILE A 138 14.97 -7.83 3.94
C ILE A 138 14.54 -8.55 2.66
N ASN A 139 13.26 -8.46 2.30
CA ASN A 139 12.71 -9.22 1.19
C ASN A 139 13.03 -8.58 -0.16
N GLU A 140 13.19 -9.45 -1.16
CA GLU A 140 13.13 -9.10 -2.57
C GLU A 140 11.71 -9.40 -3.07
N LEU A 141 11.03 -8.35 -3.56
CA LEU A 141 9.70 -8.49 -4.11
C LEU A 141 9.78 -9.00 -5.55
N CYS A 142 9.01 -10.04 -5.86
CA CYS A 142 8.84 -10.55 -7.21
C CYS A 142 7.55 -9.98 -7.80
N ASP A 143 7.61 -9.56 -9.07
CA ASP A 143 6.42 -9.06 -9.81
C ASP A 143 5.54 -10.22 -10.33
N GLU A 144 6.04 -11.45 -10.37
CA GLU A 144 5.34 -12.63 -10.85
C GLU A 144 5.16 -13.66 -9.72
N ALA A 145 3.95 -14.16 -9.57
CA ALA A 145 3.67 -15.27 -8.68
C ALA A 145 4.28 -16.58 -9.25
N GLY A 146 4.92 -17.34 -8.40
CA GLY A 146 5.37 -18.69 -8.74
C GLY A 146 4.19 -19.64 -9.00
N SER A 147 4.47 -20.79 -9.62
CA SER A 147 3.47 -21.84 -9.83
C SER A 147 3.02 -22.53 -8.53
N TYR A 148 3.70 -22.29 -7.43
CA TYR A 148 3.41 -22.80 -6.09
C TYR A 148 3.79 -21.75 -5.07
N SER A 149 2.88 -21.48 -4.14
CA SER A 149 3.04 -20.43 -3.14
C SER A 149 3.08 -21.00 -1.72
N ILE A 150 3.93 -20.41 -0.88
CA ILE A 150 3.97 -20.68 0.55
C ILE A 150 3.54 -19.39 1.28
N GLY A 151 2.44 -19.48 2.00
CA GLY A 151 1.90 -18.35 2.77
C GLY A 151 2.28 -18.45 4.24
N TYR A 152 2.79 -17.36 4.81
CA TYR A 152 2.97 -17.20 6.25
C TYR A 152 1.88 -16.29 6.79
N ASN A 153 0.99 -16.85 7.62
CA ASN A 153 -0.23 -16.19 8.12
C ASN A 153 -1.14 -15.63 7.00
N THR A 154 -1.11 -16.23 5.81
CA THR A 154 -1.94 -15.86 4.66
C THR A 154 -2.29 -17.10 3.86
N GLN A 155 -3.37 -17.04 3.08
CA GLN A 155 -3.79 -18.14 2.21
C GLN A 155 -2.79 -18.35 1.06
N ALA A 156 -2.45 -19.62 0.82
CA ALA A 156 -1.52 -20.03 -0.23
C ALA A 156 -1.71 -21.53 -0.52
N ASP A 157 -0.93 -22.10 -1.46
CA ASP A 157 -0.94 -23.54 -1.74
C ASP A 157 -0.43 -24.36 -0.55
N PHE A 158 0.49 -23.82 0.25
CA PHE A 158 0.95 -24.36 1.51
C PHE A 158 0.95 -23.24 2.56
N THR A 159 0.25 -23.46 3.66
CA THR A 159 0.05 -22.44 4.69
C THR A 159 0.86 -22.71 5.93
N ILE A 160 1.63 -21.71 6.36
CA ILE A 160 2.35 -21.70 7.62
C ILE A 160 1.66 -20.66 8.52
N SER A 161 1.28 -21.06 9.73
CA SER A 161 0.60 -20.14 10.67
C SER A 161 1.29 -20.08 12.01
N GLY A 162 1.56 -18.85 12.47
CA GLY A 162 2.04 -18.54 13.82
C GLY A 162 0.93 -18.12 14.78
N LEU A 163 -0.32 -18.50 14.53
CA LEU A 163 -1.49 -18.11 15.31
C LEU A 163 -1.90 -19.11 16.39
N GLY A 164 -1.06 -20.10 16.70
CA GLY A 164 -1.28 -21.07 17.77
C GLY A 164 -2.49 -21.97 17.52
N GLY A 165 -2.64 -22.48 16.29
CA GLY A 165 -3.72 -23.40 15.93
C GLY A 165 -5.10 -22.74 15.83
N ALA A 166 -5.17 -21.40 15.80
CA ALA A 166 -6.43 -20.67 15.67
C ALA A 166 -7.01 -20.74 14.25
N SER A 167 -6.18 -21.07 13.26
CA SER A 167 -6.58 -21.29 11.86
C SER A 167 -6.12 -22.67 11.41
N ALA A 168 -6.85 -23.30 10.49
CA ALA A 168 -6.37 -24.49 9.80
C ALA A 168 -5.16 -24.10 8.94
N CYS A 169 -4.01 -24.75 9.18
CA CYS A 169 -2.79 -24.54 8.41
C CYS A 169 -2.09 -25.89 8.17
N ASP A 170 -1.21 -25.94 7.17
CA ASP A 170 -0.43 -27.15 6.87
C ASP A 170 0.72 -27.32 7.86
N LEU A 171 1.25 -26.21 8.38
CA LEU A 171 2.35 -26.21 9.33
C LEU A 171 2.13 -25.14 10.42
N ASP A 172 2.11 -25.59 11.68
CA ASP A 172 2.05 -24.70 12.84
C ASP A 172 3.46 -24.19 13.20
N MET A 173 3.55 -22.90 13.50
CA MET A 173 4.78 -22.19 13.81
C MET A 173 4.60 -21.36 15.10
N PRO A 174 5.68 -21.01 15.81
CA PRO A 174 5.55 -20.16 16.97
C PRO A 174 5.03 -18.77 16.57
N ALA A 175 4.12 -18.25 17.37
CA ALA A 175 3.72 -16.84 17.27
C ALA A 175 4.88 -15.92 17.69
N ILE A 176 4.77 -14.62 17.36
CA ILE A 176 5.81 -13.62 17.68
C ILE A 176 6.18 -13.59 19.18
N ASN A 177 5.22 -13.83 20.07
CA ASN A 177 5.42 -13.88 21.51
C ASN A 177 5.85 -15.26 22.04
N GLN A 178 6.11 -16.21 21.16
CA GLN A 178 6.59 -17.57 21.50
C GLN A 178 8.00 -17.86 21.00
N GLN A 179 8.66 -16.88 20.42
CA GLN A 179 10.04 -17.00 19.92
C GLN A 179 10.81 -15.72 20.16
N GLU A 180 12.12 -15.85 20.25
CA GLU A 180 13.03 -14.72 20.25
C GLU A 180 13.27 -14.22 18.84
N GLY A 181 13.55 -12.93 18.72
CA GLY A 181 13.81 -12.33 17.43
C GLY A 181 13.94 -10.82 17.51
N THR A 182 13.89 -10.16 16.36
CA THR A 182 13.92 -8.71 16.27
C THR A 182 12.75 -8.16 15.48
N LEU A 183 12.28 -6.99 15.88
CA LEU A 183 11.24 -6.22 15.20
C LEU A 183 11.79 -4.84 14.84
N THR A 184 11.63 -4.45 13.58
CA THR A 184 11.95 -3.09 13.15
C THR A 184 10.71 -2.21 13.27
N SER A 185 10.79 -1.25 14.19
CA SER A 185 9.69 -0.32 14.49
C SER A 185 9.61 0.85 13.50
N ILE A 186 8.51 1.58 13.54
CA ILE A 186 8.27 2.75 12.67
C ILE A 186 9.32 3.85 12.82
N ASN A 187 9.90 4.00 14.02
CA ASN A 187 10.99 4.93 14.27
C ASN A 187 12.36 4.40 13.81
N LYS A 188 12.35 3.40 12.92
CA LYS A 188 13.54 2.79 12.31
C LYS A 188 14.49 2.16 13.32
N ARG A 189 13.96 1.65 14.43
CA ARG A 189 14.72 0.98 15.47
C ARG A 189 14.52 -0.52 15.42
N VAL A 190 15.61 -1.29 15.42
CA VAL A 190 15.62 -2.74 15.50
C VAL A 190 15.63 -3.15 16.96
N ASN A 191 14.51 -3.63 17.47
CA ASN A 191 14.31 -3.98 18.86
C ASN A 191 14.33 -5.49 19.06
N PRO A 192 15.06 -6.03 20.04
CA PRO A 192 14.97 -7.45 20.39
C PRO A 192 13.61 -7.76 21.04
N THR A 193 13.13 -8.97 20.78
CA THR A 193 11.92 -9.54 21.40
C THR A 193 12.25 -10.85 22.07
N ASN A 194 11.66 -11.08 23.23
CA ASN A 194 11.83 -12.33 23.99
C ASN A 194 10.57 -13.18 23.90
N ALA A 195 10.75 -14.51 23.97
CA ALA A 195 9.63 -15.42 24.10
C ALA A 195 8.93 -15.21 25.45
N ALA A 196 7.67 -14.81 25.41
CA ALA A 196 6.82 -14.63 26.59
C ALA A 196 6.03 -15.90 26.95
N LEU A 197 5.76 -16.75 25.99
CA LEU A 197 5.01 -18.01 26.13
C LEU A 197 5.83 -19.18 25.57
N PRO A 198 5.74 -20.37 26.18
CA PRO A 198 6.44 -21.54 25.68
C PRO A 198 5.83 -22.01 24.33
N TYR A 199 6.70 -22.56 23.48
CA TYR A 199 6.33 -23.26 22.26
C TYR A 199 7.15 -24.54 22.17
N GLY A 200 6.48 -25.66 21.91
CA GLY A 200 7.11 -26.99 21.90
C GLY A 200 7.40 -27.56 20.49
N GLY A 201 7.18 -26.77 19.44
CA GLY A 201 7.41 -27.16 18.05
C GLY A 201 8.72 -26.60 17.49
N TYR A 202 8.82 -26.58 16.17
CA TYR A 202 9.99 -26.13 15.43
C TYR A 202 9.78 -24.70 14.94
N THR A 203 10.86 -23.90 14.93
CA THR A 203 10.88 -22.58 14.30
C THR A 203 11.12 -22.72 12.80
N LEU A 204 10.88 -21.64 12.05
CA LEU A 204 11.19 -21.61 10.62
C LEU A 204 12.68 -21.88 10.34
N SER A 205 13.56 -21.39 11.21
CA SER A 205 15.01 -21.63 11.13
C SER A 205 15.37 -23.11 11.35
N ASP A 206 14.68 -23.82 12.26
CA ASP A 206 14.87 -25.25 12.48
C ASP A 206 14.49 -26.05 11.22
N ILE A 207 13.38 -25.68 10.59
CA ILE A 207 12.90 -26.31 9.35
C ILE A 207 13.86 -26.03 8.20
N ALA A 208 14.31 -24.77 8.05
CA ALA A 208 15.30 -24.40 7.04
C ALA A 208 16.60 -25.20 7.20
N ASN A 209 17.06 -25.36 8.44
CA ASN A 209 18.24 -26.18 8.75
C ASN A 209 18.02 -27.65 8.39
N ALA A 210 16.85 -28.21 8.73
CA ALA A 210 16.51 -29.61 8.39
C ALA A 210 16.44 -29.84 6.87
N LEU A 211 16.10 -28.81 6.10
CA LEU A 211 16.11 -28.82 4.63
C LEU A 211 17.50 -28.57 4.02
N GLY A 212 18.54 -28.43 4.84
CA GLY A 212 19.92 -28.25 4.38
C GLY A 212 20.28 -26.83 3.97
N LEU A 213 19.51 -25.82 4.37
CA LEU A 213 19.76 -24.40 4.09
C LEU A 213 20.80 -23.76 5.05
N ASN A 214 21.63 -24.57 5.72
CA ASN A 214 22.77 -24.15 6.55
C ASN A 214 22.48 -23.02 7.56
N ALA A 215 21.29 -22.99 8.13
CA ALA A 215 21.00 -22.15 9.29
C ALA A 215 21.79 -22.72 10.49
N THR A 216 22.90 -22.12 10.83
CA THR A 216 23.80 -22.64 11.89
C THR A 216 23.21 -22.45 13.28
N ASN A 217 22.34 -21.45 13.48
CA ASN A 217 21.67 -21.20 14.76
C ASN A 217 20.24 -20.70 14.54
N THR A 218 19.34 -21.09 15.41
CA THR A 218 17.93 -20.64 15.41
C THR A 218 17.75 -19.20 15.90
N ILE A 219 18.76 -18.62 16.56
CA ILE A 219 18.69 -17.33 17.25
C ILE A 219 19.60 -16.28 16.61
N ASP A 220 20.71 -16.70 16.01
CA ASP A 220 21.81 -15.78 15.60
C ASP A 220 21.71 -15.30 14.14
N TYR A 221 20.51 -15.26 13.57
CA TYR A 221 20.31 -14.72 12.23
C TYR A 221 20.54 -13.20 12.15
N THR A 222 20.60 -12.49 13.30
CA THR A 222 20.76 -11.03 13.36
C THR A 222 22.06 -10.56 12.74
N VAL A 223 23.11 -11.37 12.76
CA VAL A 223 24.39 -11.10 12.08
C VAL A 223 24.27 -11.19 10.55
N GLN A 224 23.21 -11.82 10.03
CA GLN A 224 22.97 -12.00 8.59
C GLN A 224 22.06 -10.92 8.01
N LEU A 225 21.52 -10.02 8.85
CA LEU A 225 20.69 -8.93 8.36
C LEU A 225 21.48 -8.02 7.41
N PRO A 226 20.88 -7.53 6.33
CA PRO A 226 21.60 -6.84 5.26
C PRO A 226 22.12 -5.46 5.69
N VAL A 227 23.44 -5.37 5.95
CA VAL A 227 24.11 -4.11 6.32
C VAL A 227 23.90 -3.01 5.28
N ALA A 228 23.83 -3.38 3.99
CA ALA A 228 23.56 -2.44 2.91
C ALA A 228 22.17 -1.77 3.01
N LYS A 229 21.26 -2.34 3.78
CA LYS A 229 19.91 -1.80 4.05
C LYS A 229 19.82 -1.05 5.39
N GLY A 230 20.95 -0.82 6.05
CA GLY A 230 21.05 -0.07 7.30
C GLY A 230 21.08 -0.92 8.57
N PHE A 231 21.02 -2.23 8.46
CA PHE A 231 21.14 -3.12 9.61
C PHE A 231 22.57 -3.19 10.13
N SER A 232 22.70 -3.43 11.43
CA SER A 232 24.00 -3.65 12.07
C SER A 232 24.29 -5.14 12.18
N ASN A 233 25.56 -5.50 11.98
CA ASN A 233 26.03 -6.88 12.14
C ASN A 233 26.33 -7.17 13.62
N LEU A 234 25.28 -7.33 14.43
CA LEU A 234 25.35 -7.62 15.86
C LEU A 234 24.67 -8.94 16.17
N GLU A 235 25.31 -9.72 17.07
CA GLU A 235 24.71 -10.93 17.62
C GLU A 235 23.48 -10.58 18.47
N PHE A 236 22.48 -11.46 18.49
CA PHE A 236 21.25 -11.22 19.24
C PHE A 236 21.48 -10.92 20.72
N ASP A 237 22.32 -11.71 21.36
CA ASP A 237 22.66 -11.56 22.78
C ASP A 237 23.44 -10.27 23.10
N SER A 238 23.99 -9.63 22.08
CA SER A 238 24.67 -8.34 22.21
C SER A 238 23.74 -7.13 22.12
N LEU A 239 22.46 -7.36 21.76
CA LEU A 239 21.49 -6.27 21.65
C LEU A 239 21.04 -5.80 23.03
N PRO A 240 21.18 -4.49 23.34
CA PRO A 240 20.64 -3.97 24.58
C PRO A 240 19.10 -4.10 24.61
N ASN A 241 18.55 -4.39 25.79
CA ASN A 241 17.10 -4.59 25.95
C ASN A 241 16.60 -3.99 27.28
N TYR A 242 16.82 -2.71 27.47
CA TYR A 242 16.42 -1.99 28.69
C TYR A 242 16.07 -0.53 28.44
N TYR A 243 15.44 0.08 29.44
CA TYR A 243 15.24 1.52 29.53
C TYR A 243 16.14 2.08 30.64
N THR A 244 16.63 3.31 30.48
CA THR A 244 17.32 4.01 31.54
C THR A 244 16.36 4.40 32.67
N ASN A 245 16.88 4.72 33.85
CA ASN A 245 16.08 5.24 34.97
C ASN A 245 15.35 6.56 34.62
N ALA A 246 15.84 7.29 33.63
CA ALA A 246 15.20 8.50 33.12
C ALA A 246 14.09 8.21 32.08
N GLY A 247 13.83 6.93 31.73
CA GLY A 247 12.85 6.51 30.75
C GLY A 247 13.34 6.54 29.30
N GLU A 248 14.64 6.74 29.06
CA GLU A 248 15.24 6.70 27.75
C GLU A 248 15.30 5.24 27.25
N GLU A 249 14.88 5.01 26.01
CA GLU A 249 14.91 3.69 25.37
C GLU A 249 16.32 3.35 24.86
N ILE A 250 16.91 2.28 25.41
CA ILE A 250 18.22 1.76 24.99
C ILE A 250 18.07 0.41 24.28
N ARG A 251 16.85 -0.03 23.99
CA ARG A 251 16.63 -1.31 23.32
C ARG A 251 17.13 -1.28 21.88
N GLY A 252 17.84 -2.34 21.49
CA GLY A 252 18.31 -2.54 20.12
C GLY A 252 19.20 -1.43 19.59
N TYR A 253 19.05 -1.10 18.31
CA TYR A 253 19.82 -0.05 17.63
C TYR A 253 18.98 0.64 16.56
N GLU A 254 19.38 1.82 16.16
CA GLU A 254 18.75 2.53 15.04
C GLU A 254 19.33 2.06 13.71
N LEU A 255 18.47 1.90 12.71
CA LEU A 255 18.90 1.65 11.35
C LEU A 255 19.72 2.83 10.85
N VAL A 256 20.84 2.55 10.20
CA VAL A 256 21.62 3.58 9.53
C VAL A 256 20.80 4.10 8.35
N SER A 257 20.50 5.40 8.37
CA SER A 257 19.78 6.05 7.28
C SER A 257 20.63 6.07 6.01
N ASN A 258 20.32 5.20 5.09
CA ASN A 258 20.81 5.33 3.73
C ASN A 258 19.85 6.24 2.99
N SER A 259 20.27 7.45 2.65
CA SER A 259 19.52 8.32 1.76
C SER A 259 19.49 7.69 0.36
N VAL A 260 18.46 6.91 0.09
CA VAL A 260 18.17 6.51 -1.29
C VAL A 260 17.59 7.74 -1.96
N GLY A 261 18.38 8.41 -2.78
CA GLY A 261 17.90 9.54 -3.55
C GLY A 261 16.74 9.10 -4.43
N VAL A 262 15.65 9.87 -4.43
CA VAL A 262 14.55 9.65 -5.39
C VAL A 262 15.11 9.77 -6.79
N SER A 263 15.00 8.72 -7.60
CA SER A 263 15.39 8.76 -9.00
C SER A 263 14.61 9.85 -9.74
N ASN A 264 15.29 10.68 -10.51
CA ASN A 264 14.64 11.72 -11.30
C ASN A 264 13.92 11.16 -12.55
N ASP A 265 14.12 9.87 -12.87
CA ASP A 265 13.67 9.25 -14.10
C ASP A 265 12.36 8.47 -13.96
N GLU A 266 11.78 8.42 -12.75
CA GLU A 266 10.53 7.73 -12.55
C GLU A 266 9.34 8.59 -13.02
N SER A 267 8.70 8.14 -14.08
CA SER A 267 7.48 8.75 -14.59
C SER A 267 6.28 8.34 -13.73
N VAL A 268 5.50 9.34 -13.32
CA VAL A 268 4.19 9.11 -12.71
C VAL A 268 3.17 8.89 -13.83
N THR A 269 2.42 7.80 -13.76
CA THR A 269 1.37 7.50 -14.73
C THR A 269 0.07 8.16 -14.27
N LYS A 270 -0.55 8.94 -15.13
CA LYS A 270 -1.90 9.45 -14.87
C LYS A 270 -2.89 8.28 -14.89
N ILE A 271 -3.74 8.19 -13.89
CA ILE A 271 -4.77 7.18 -13.76
C ILE A 271 -6.10 7.88 -13.96
N ASP A 272 -6.83 7.49 -14.99
CA ASP A 272 -8.15 8.04 -15.32
C ASP A 272 -9.29 7.14 -14.76
N GLU A 273 -9.01 6.36 -13.72
CA GLU A 273 -10.03 5.55 -13.06
C GLU A 273 -10.86 6.41 -12.12
N THR A 274 -12.13 6.57 -12.44
CA THR A 274 -13.14 7.08 -11.52
C THR A 274 -13.86 5.91 -10.87
N LEU A 275 -13.83 5.84 -9.53
CA LEU A 275 -14.71 4.94 -8.80
C LEU A 275 -16.16 5.29 -9.11
N ASN A 276 -16.94 4.32 -9.60
CA ASN A 276 -18.37 4.50 -9.73
C ASN A 276 -19.01 4.38 -8.33
N LEU A 277 -19.23 5.50 -7.67
CA LEU A 277 -19.82 5.57 -6.34
C LEU A 277 -21.35 5.35 -6.34
N GLU A 278 -21.96 5.19 -7.50
CA GLU A 278 -23.39 4.86 -7.61
C GLU A 278 -23.69 3.40 -7.21
N GLU A 279 -22.72 2.50 -7.36
CA GLU A 279 -22.77 1.15 -6.83
C GLU A 279 -22.24 1.17 -5.40
N GLY A 280 -22.98 1.01 -4.39
CA GLY A 280 -22.58 1.08 -2.99
C GLY A 280 -21.12 0.68 -2.71
N LEU A 281 -20.47 1.38 -1.83
CA LEU A 281 -19.07 1.14 -1.48
C LEU A 281 -19.01 0.37 -0.15
N VAL A 282 -18.31 -0.77 -0.14
CA VAL A 282 -18.03 -1.53 1.09
C VAL A 282 -16.57 -1.37 1.50
N TYR A 283 -16.35 -1.32 2.80
CA TYR A 283 -15.07 -1.09 3.43
C TYR A 283 -14.80 -2.14 4.50
N LEU A 284 -13.65 -2.80 4.42
CA LEU A 284 -13.22 -3.79 5.39
C LEU A 284 -12.44 -3.11 6.52
N ALA A 285 -13.00 -3.09 7.73
CA ALA A 285 -12.32 -2.54 8.88
C ALA A 285 -12.84 -3.14 10.18
N ASN A 286 -12.05 -3.07 11.22
CA ASN A 286 -12.52 -3.34 12.56
C ASN A 286 -13.23 -2.11 13.12
N PRO A 287 -14.33 -2.29 13.86
CA PRO A 287 -14.93 -1.21 14.66
C PRO A 287 -13.91 -0.57 15.59
N VAL A 288 -14.17 0.66 16.02
CA VAL A 288 -13.23 1.44 16.87
C VAL A 288 -12.79 0.71 18.14
N ARG A 289 -13.62 -0.21 18.65
CA ARG A 289 -13.30 -1.03 19.83
C ARG A 289 -12.51 -2.28 19.53
N GLN A 290 -12.36 -2.61 18.25
CA GLN A 290 -11.70 -3.81 17.75
C GLN A 290 -10.50 -3.39 16.92
N PHE A 291 -9.31 -3.26 17.52
CA PHE A 291 -8.15 -2.76 16.77
C PHE A 291 -7.39 -3.82 15.99
N SER A 292 -7.79 -5.08 16.12
CA SER A 292 -7.08 -6.19 15.50
C SER A 292 -8.03 -7.37 15.31
N GLU A 293 -7.79 -8.17 14.30
CA GLU A 293 -8.45 -9.44 14.04
C GLU A 293 -8.38 -10.43 15.20
N PHE A 294 -7.42 -10.26 16.11
CA PHE A 294 -7.30 -11.10 17.29
C PHE A 294 -8.23 -10.72 18.43
N THR A 295 -8.86 -9.56 18.40
CA THR A 295 -9.78 -9.10 19.45
C THR A 295 -11.10 -9.84 19.46
N ASN A 296 -11.44 -10.60 18.43
CA ASN A 296 -12.58 -11.50 18.39
C ASN A 296 -12.55 -12.57 19.50
N LYS A 297 -11.40 -12.79 20.11
CA LYS A 297 -11.21 -13.71 21.24
C LYS A 297 -11.36 -13.03 22.61
N ALA A 298 -11.43 -11.71 22.64
CA ALA A 298 -11.59 -10.95 23.88
C ALA A 298 -13.07 -10.85 24.24
N THR A 299 -13.50 -11.66 25.19
CA THR A 299 -14.87 -11.57 25.74
C THR A 299 -15.09 -10.21 26.39
N GLY A 300 -16.22 -9.57 26.14
CA GLY A 300 -16.55 -8.24 26.66
C GLY A 300 -16.23 -7.07 25.72
N VAL A 301 -15.71 -7.35 24.53
CA VAL A 301 -15.54 -6.37 23.44
C VAL A 301 -16.54 -6.69 22.32
N ASP A 302 -17.59 -7.42 22.64
CA ASP A 302 -18.52 -7.96 21.66
C ASP A 302 -19.27 -6.84 20.92
N GLU A 303 -19.01 -6.75 19.63
CA GLU A 303 -19.83 -6.02 18.68
C GLU A 303 -20.58 -7.05 17.83
N VAL A 304 -21.74 -6.67 17.34
CA VAL A 304 -22.53 -7.53 16.44
C VAL A 304 -21.82 -7.57 15.10
N ALA A 305 -21.50 -8.77 14.62
CA ALA A 305 -20.99 -8.93 13.27
C ALA A 305 -22.10 -8.62 12.27
N GLY A 306 -21.85 -7.68 11.37
CA GLY A 306 -22.85 -7.24 10.39
C GLY A 306 -22.30 -6.24 9.38
N LEU A 307 -23.17 -5.84 8.48
CA LEU A 307 -22.92 -4.74 7.56
C LEU A 307 -23.32 -3.43 8.24
N TYR A 308 -22.33 -2.66 8.67
CA TYR A 308 -22.58 -1.39 9.34
C TYR A 308 -22.85 -0.29 8.31
N MET A 309 -23.99 0.37 8.42
CA MET A 309 -24.41 1.45 7.52
C MET A 309 -24.79 2.69 8.34
N SER A 310 -24.60 3.86 7.73
CA SER A 310 -25.06 5.12 8.34
C SER A 310 -26.58 5.17 8.42
N ALA A 311 -27.11 5.91 9.41
CA ALA A 311 -28.55 6.16 9.50
C ALA A 311 -29.08 6.86 8.24
N GLU A 312 -28.30 7.80 7.69
CA GLU A 312 -28.64 8.51 6.46
C GLU A 312 -28.76 7.59 5.23
N SER A 313 -27.82 6.64 5.08
CA SER A 313 -27.90 5.64 4.00
C SER A 313 -29.11 4.72 4.15
N LEU A 314 -29.50 4.39 5.38
CA LEU A 314 -30.68 3.56 5.63
C LEU A 314 -31.97 4.33 5.36
N GLU A 315 -32.07 5.60 5.74
CA GLU A 315 -33.24 6.44 5.45
C GLU A 315 -33.49 6.64 3.94
N GLY A 316 -32.42 6.66 3.14
CA GLY A 316 -32.47 6.80 1.69
C GLY A 316 -32.64 5.49 0.91
N SER A 317 -32.79 4.35 1.61
CA SER A 317 -32.82 3.01 1.02
C SER A 317 -34.07 2.21 1.44
N ASP A 318 -34.28 1.05 0.79
CA ASP A 318 -35.31 0.08 1.17
C ASP A 318 -34.88 -0.83 2.34
N PHE A 319 -33.75 -0.56 2.97
CA PHE A 319 -33.17 -1.38 4.03
C PHE A 319 -33.50 -0.82 5.43
N ASN A 320 -33.57 -1.73 6.40
CA ASN A 320 -33.71 -1.39 7.82
C ASN A 320 -32.64 -2.11 8.64
N ALA A 321 -32.28 -1.53 9.77
CA ALA A 321 -31.44 -2.21 10.75
C ALA A 321 -32.09 -3.54 11.17
N GLY A 322 -31.31 -4.62 11.15
CA GLY A 322 -31.75 -5.98 11.42
C GLY A 322 -32.20 -6.77 10.19
N ASP A 323 -32.33 -6.16 9.02
CA ASP A 323 -32.59 -6.90 7.78
C ASP A 323 -31.43 -7.85 7.47
N SER A 324 -31.77 -9.06 7.01
CA SER A 324 -30.78 -9.99 6.45
C SER A 324 -30.51 -9.61 5.01
N VAL A 325 -29.24 -9.44 4.69
CA VAL A 325 -28.81 -9.02 3.34
C VAL A 325 -27.67 -9.88 2.83
N LYS A 326 -27.63 -10.02 1.53
CA LYS A 326 -26.53 -10.57 0.77
C LYS A 326 -25.71 -9.41 0.21
N VAL A 327 -24.43 -9.37 0.55
CA VAL A 327 -23.44 -8.43 0.02
C VAL A 327 -22.61 -9.18 -1.00
N LYS A 328 -22.54 -8.66 -2.22
CA LYS A 328 -21.84 -9.29 -3.34
C LYS A 328 -20.87 -8.30 -3.99
N THR A 329 -19.66 -8.77 -4.20
CA THR A 329 -18.61 -8.08 -4.96
C THR A 329 -18.14 -8.93 -6.14
N ALA A 330 -17.20 -8.44 -6.92
CA ALA A 330 -16.56 -9.22 -7.98
C ALA A 330 -15.78 -10.44 -7.45
N GLN A 331 -15.35 -10.42 -6.17
CA GLN A 331 -14.55 -11.47 -5.55
C GLN A 331 -15.38 -12.56 -4.87
N GLY A 332 -16.57 -12.22 -4.38
CA GLY A 332 -17.40 -13.18 -3.66
C GLY A 332 -18.70 -12.60 -3.11
N GLU A 333 -19.37 -13.38 -2.27
CA GLU A 333 -20.60 -12.97 -1.61
C GLU A 333 -20.64 -13.44 -0.14
N VAL A 334 -21.24 -12.64 0.74
CA VAL A 334 -21.54 -13.01 2.13
C VAL A 334 -22.96 -12.61 2.48
N THR A 335 -23.58 -13.38 3.38
CA THR A 335 -24.90 -13.05 3.97
C THR A 335 -24.70 -12.59 5.39
N THR A 336 -25.28 -11.45 5.74
CA THR A 336 -25.14 -10.84 7.05
C THR A 336 -26.36 -9.99 7.41
N MET A 337 -26.38 -9.39 8.60
CA MET A 337 -27.42 -8.46 9.02
C MET A 337 -26.95 -7.02 8.89
N ILE A 338 -27.88 -6.11 8.64
CA ILE A 338 -27.61 -4.68 8.67
C ILE A 338 -27.55 -4.19 10.12
N VAL A 339 -26.52 -3.42 10.42
CA VAL A 339 -26.33 -2.73 11.70
C VAL A 339 -26.30 -1.22 11.43
N SER A 340 -27.17 -0.47 12.10
CA SER A 340 -27.11 1.00 12.00
C SER A 340 -26.03 1.55 12.91
N ASP A 341 -25.13 2.38 12.36
CA ASP A 341 -24.08 3.05 13.13
C ASP A 341 -24.04 4.55 12.80
N ASN A 342 -24.36 5.37 13.80
CA ASN A 342 -24.36 6.83 13.68
C ASN A 342 -22.94 7.45 13.55
N LYS A 343 -21.88 6.66 13.68
CA LYS A 343 -20.49 7.12 13.49
C LYS A 343 -20.04 7.04 12.04
N ILE A 344 -20.78 6.32 11.21
CA ILE A 344 -20.53 6.22 9.77
C ILE A 344 -21.28 7.37 9.10
N ALA A 345 -20.63 8.05 8.18
CA ALA A 345 -21.22 9.11 7.36
C ALA A 345 -21.17 8.72 5.88
N GLY A 346 -22.16 9.21 5.11
CA GLY A 346 -22.25 8.97 3.66
C GLY A 346 -22.67 7.54 3.28
N ASN A 347 -22.48 7.20 2.02
CA ASN A 347 -22.96 5.95 1.41
C ASN A 347 -21.94 4.80 1.46
N ILE A 348 -21.09 4.79 2.45
CA ILE A 348 -20.14 3.70 2.67
C ILE A 348 -20.69 2.72 3.71
N ALA A 349 -20.57 1.42 3.44
CA ALA A 349 -20.90 0.38 4.38
C ALA A 349 -19.64 -0.33 4.87
N LEU A 350 -19.58 -0.61 6.16
CA LEU A 350 -18.43 -1.22 6.81
C LEU A 350 -18.70 -2.69 7.12
N LEU A 351 -17.74 -3.55 6.76
CA LEU A 351 -17.71 -4.97 7.16
C LEU A 351 -16.55 -5.20 8.12
N PRO A 352 -16.79 -5.80 9.31
CA PRO A 352 -15.76 -6.08 10.28
C PRO A 352 -14.95 -7.33 9.91
N THR A 353 -13.70 -7.38 10.37
CA THR A 353 -12.81 -8.55 10.24
C THR A 353 -12.80 -9.44 11.47
N PHE A 354 -13.40 -9.02 12.58
CA PHE A 354 -13.28 -9.71 13.87
C PHE A 354 -14.10 -11.01 13.98
N ASP A 355 -15.12 -11.21 13.16
CA ASP A 355 -15.96 -12.42 13.22
C ASP A 355 -15.55 -13.43 12.14
N SER A 356 -14.91 -14.50 12.57
CA SER A 356 -14.47 -15.59 11.69
C SER A 356 -15.63 -16.31 10.96
N LYS A 357 -16.88 -16.14 11.43
CA LYS A 357 -18.06 -16.75 10.78
C LYS A 357 -18.56 -15.92 9.59
N LEU A 358 -18.29 -14.62 9.61
CA LEU A 358 -18.74 -13.71 8.55
C LEU A 358 -17.93 -13.86 7.26
N ASN A 359 -16.67 -14.26 7.35
CA ASN A 359 -15.74 -14.38 6.21
C ASN A 359 -15.73 -13.16 5.29
N SER A 360 -15.75 -11.97 5.89
CA SER A 360 -15.85 -10.70 5.17
C SER A 360 -14.67 -10.45 4.21
N GLU A 361 -13.50 -11.03 4.48
CA GLU A 361 -12.31 -10.92 3.62
C GLU A 361 -12.52 -11.52 2.23
N ALA A 362 -13.41 -12.49 2.10
CA ALA A 362 -13.74 -13.11 0.80
C ALA A 362 -14.32 -12.11 -0.23
N LEU A 363 -14.79 -10.95 0.24
CA LEU A 363 -15.32 -9.88 -0.61
C LEU A 363 -14.24 -8.94 -1.17
N PHE A 364 -12.98 -9.09 -0.75
CA PHE A 364 -11.93 -8.14 -1.05
C PHE A 364 -10.71 -8.82 -1.69
N GLY A 365 -10.12 -8.18 -2.66
CA GLY A 365 -8.93 -8.67 -3.38
C GLY A 365 -7.61 -8.09 -2.87
N GLY A 366 -7.45 -7.96 -1.54
CA GLY A 366 -6.24 -7.38 -0.92
C GLY A 366 -6.34 -5.88 -0.61
N TYR A 367 -7.17 -5.13 -1.32
CA TYR A 367 -7.51 -3.75 -0.96
C TYR A 367 -8.83 -3.71 -0.21
N ARG A 368 -8.90 -2.95 0.87
CA ARG A 368 -10.03 -2.97 1.80
C ARG A 368 -11.26 -2.14 1.38
N PHE A 369 -11.25 -1.52 0.23
CA PHE A 369 -12.43 -0.91 -0.41
C PHE A 369 -12.84 -1.72 -1.62
N ASN A 370 -14.13 -1.90 -1.80
CA ASN A 370 -14.69 -2.53 -2.99
C ASN A 370 -16.09 -2.00 -3.28
N THR A 371 -16.50 -2.07 -4.53
CA THR A 371 -17.90 -1.85 -4.90
C THR A 371 -18.72 -3.12 -4.64
N ALA A 372 -19.93 -2.97 -4.13
CA ALA A 372 -20.80 -4.10 -3.80
C ALA A 372 -22.26 -3.81 -4.12
N SER A 373 -22.98 -4.83 -4.57
CA SER A 373 -24.43 -4.84 -4.53
C SER A 373 -24.93 -5.43 -3.23
N ILE A 374 -26.01 -4.86 -2.69
CA ILE A 374 -26.65 -5.31 -1.45
C ILE A 374 -28.10 -5.69 -1.81
N GLU A 375 -28.50 -6.90 -1.45
CA GLU A 375 -29.82 -7.45 -1.74
C GLU A 375 -30.44 -8.02 -0.45
N LYS A 376 -31.74 -7.83 -0.24
CA LYS A 376 -32.47 -8.50 0.85
C LYS A 376 -32.55 -10.00 0.60
N VAL A 377 -32.38 -10.78 1.68
CA VAL A 377 -32.51 -12.25 1.65
C VAL A 377 -33.86 -12.68 2.19
#